data_369f08e1a88074f8251a81b7ef4e3499
#
_entry.id   369f08e1a88074f8251a81b7ef4e3499
#
_cell.length_a   1.000
_cell.length_b   1.000
_cell.length_c   1.000
_cell.angle_alpha   90.00
_cell.angle_beta   90.00
_cell.angle_gamma   90.00
#
_symmetry.space_group_name_H-M   'P 1'
#
loop_
_entity.id
_entity.type
_entity.pdbx_description
1 polymer ?
#
loop_
_entity_poly.entity_id
_entity_poly.type
_entity_poly.pdbx_seq_one_letter_code
_entity_poly.pdbx_strand_id
1 'polypeptide(L)'
;ILSVMRSRGVSVSIILQNLAQLKALFEKQWESIVGNCDEFLYLGGNEQSTHKYVSELLGKETIDTNTYGKSSGRSGNYSTNYQISGRELLTPDEVRMLDNQYAILFIRGERPVMDFKYDILKHPNVALTTDGKASAYKHGEVTVKHSSISVLSLNAKELPEENYGETTYELLSDEDFEVNKNIY
;
A
#
# COMPACT_ATOMS: atom_id res chain seq x y z
N ILE A 1 5.92 -9.38 13.80
CA ILE A 1 7.01 -8.44 13.48
C ILE A 1 6.44 -7.07 13.13
N LEU A 2 5.48 -6.93 12.19
CA LEU A 2 4.91 -5.63 11.77
C LEU A 2 4.35 -4.80 12.93
N SER A 3 3.66 -5.42 13.87
CA SER A 3 3.07 -4.75 15.04
C SER A 3 4.11 -4.10 15.97
N VAL A 4 5.37 -4.58 15.95
CA VAL A 4 6.46 -4.09 16.82
C VAL A 4 7.31 -3.04 16.10
N MET A 5 7.28 -2.98 14.78
CA MET A 5 8.16 -2.10 14.00
C MET A 5 7.86 -0.61 14.27
N ARG A 6 6.59 -0.26 14.45
CA ARG A 6 6.17 1.11 14.76
C ARG A 6 6.86 1.67 16.00
N SER A 7 6.94 0.88 17.10
CA SER A 7 7.59 1.31 18.34
C SER A 7 9.10 1.51 18.20
N ARG A 8 9.69 1.02 17.11
CA ARG A 8 11.12 1.14 16.81
C ARG A 8 11.43 2.18 15.74
N GLY A 9 10.46 3.00 15.34
CA GLY A 9 10.64 4.02 14.31
C GLY A 9 10.89 3.45 12.91
N VAL A 10 10.49 2.19 12.66
CA VAL A 10 10.62 1.55 11.34
C VAL A 10 9.30 1.60 10.62
N SER A 11 9.27 2.14 9.41
CA SER A 11 8.12 2.10 8.50
C SER A 11 8.30 1.03 7.43
N VAL A 12 7.17 0.47 6.98
CA VAL A 12 7.12 -0.54 5.93
C VAL A 12 6.10 -0.15 4.89
N SER A 13 6.49 -0.21 3.63
CA SER A 13 5.58 -0.09 2.49
C SER A 13 5.47 -1.45 1.81
N ILE A 14 4.23 -1.97 1.72
CA ILE A 14 3.93 -3.25 1.09
C ILE A 14 3.23 -2.95 -0.23
N ILE A 15 3.81 -3.39 -1.33
CA ILE A 15 3.25 -3.22 -2.67
C ILE A 15 2.75 -4.57 -3.16
N LEU A 16 1.48 -4.64 -3.52
CA LEU A 16 0.80 -5.85 -3.96
C LEU A 16 0.14 -5.61 -5.31
N GLN A 17 0.15 -6.61 -6.15
CA GLN A 17 -0.63 -6.59 -7.38
C GLN A 17 -2.14 -6.73 -7.09
N ASN A 18 -2.48 -7.58 -6.11
CA ASN A 18 -3.84 -7.81 -5.63
C ASN A 18 -3.84 -8.46 -4.24
N LEU A 19 -4.98 -8.45 -3.55
CA LEU A 19 -5.12 -9.07 -2.23
C LEU A 19 -5.09 -10.59 -2.26
N ALA A 20 -5.42 -11.23 -3.38
CA ALA A 20 -5.38 -12.68 -3.50
C ALA A 20 -3.97 -13.23 -3.31
N GLN A 21 -2.93 -12.50 -3.74
CA GLN A 21 -1.54 -12.87 -3.47
C GLN A 21 -1.23 -12.89 -1.97
N LEU A 22 -1.69 -11.87 -1.25
CA LEU A 22 -1.46 -11.79 0.20
C LEU A 22 -2.20 -12.92 0.93
N LYS A 23 -3.44 -13.20 0.52
CA LYS A 23 -4.26 -14.29 1.07
C LYS A 23 -3.62 -15.66 0.81
N ALA A 24 -3.05 -15.87 -0.37
CA ALA A 24 -2.37 -17.12 -0.72
C ALA A 24 -1.09 -17.35 0.10
N LEU A 25 -0.34 -16.28 0.40
CA LEU A 25 0.90 -16.38 1.17
C LEU A 25 0.68 -16.48 2.69
N PHE A 26 -0.32 -15.80 3.20
CA PHE A 26 -0.51 -15.64 4.66
C PHE A 26 -1.85 -16.16 5.17
N GLU A 27 -2.63 -16.85 4.35
CA GLU A 27 -3.90 -17.48 4.71
C GLU A 27 -4.77 -16.66 5.68
N LYS A 28 -4.76 -17.04 6.98
CA LYS A 28 -5.54 -16.37 8.04
C LYS A 28 -4.89 -15.09 8.58
N GLN A 29 -3.61 -14.84 8.26
CA GLN A 29 -2.86 -13.71 8.83
C GLN A 29 -2.88 -12.46 7.92
N TRP A 30 -3.38 -12.56 6.71
CA TRP A 30 -3.38 -11.45 5.75
C TRP A 30 -4.12 -10.22 6.27
N GLU A 31 -5.24 -10.40 6.98
CA GLU A 31 -6.00 -9.30 7.58
C GLU A 31 -5.19 -8.56 8.64
N SER A 32 -4.41 -9.29 9.44
CA SER A 32 -3.51 -8.70 10.43
C SER A 32 -2.40 -7.88 9.77
N ILE A 33 -1.92 -8.29 8.60
CA ILE A 33 -0.90 -7.55 7.85
C ILE A 33 -1.48 -6.22 7.38
N VAL A 34 -2.64 -6.25 6.70
CA VAL A 34 -3.30 -5.04 6.22
C VAL A 34 -3.74 -4.14 7.39
N GLY A 35 -4.29 -4.73 8.46
CA GLY A 35 -4.74 -4.00 9.64
C GLY A 35 -3.63 -3.31 10.45
N ASN A 36 -2.37 -3.72 10.28
CA ASN A 36 -1.22 -3.04 10.87
C ASN A 36 -0.69 -1.87 10.01
N CYS A 37 -1.21 -1.70 8.78
CA CYS A 37 -0.92 -0.54 7.96
C CYS A 37 -1.87 0.60 8.33
N ASP A 38 -1.34 1.80 8.50
CA ASP A 38 -2.15 2.99 8.79
C ASP A 38 -2.74 3.60 7.52
N GLU A 39 -2.12 3.30 6.38
CA GLU A 39 -2.52 3.79 5.07
C GLU A 39 -2.74 2.60 4.13
N PHE A 40 -3.80 2.69 3.33
CA PHE A 40 -4.07 1.77 2.23
C PHE A 40 -4.37 2.59 0.98
N LEU A 41 -3.52 2.43 -0.05
CA LEU A 41 -3.66 3.13 -1.32
C LEU A 41 -4.12 2.13 -2.40
N TYR A 42 -5.31 2.36 -2.96
CA TYR A 42 -5.85 1.60 -4.08
C TYR A 42 -5.57 2.32 -5.39
N LEU A 43 -4.83 1.67 -6.28
CA LEU A 43 -4.43 2.20 -7.59
C LEU A 43 -5.18 1.56 -8.77
N GLY A 44 -6.21 0.80 -8.48
CA GLY A 44 -6.93 0.02 -9.49
C GLY A 44 -6.46 -1.43 -9.56
N GLY A 45 -7.16 -2.24 -10.32
CA GLY A 45 -6.88 -3.66 -10.52
C GLY A 45 -8.09 -4.38 -11.10
N ASN A 46 -7.94 -5.67 -11.44
CA ASN A 46 -9.00 -6.50 -12.03
C ASN A 46 -9.37 -7.72 -11.16
N GLU A 47 -8.99 -7.72 -9.88
CA GLU A 47 -9.21 -8.86 -9.00
C GLU A 47 -10.41 -8.61 -8.07
N GLN A 48 -11.40 -9.52 -8.12
CA GLN A 48 -12.71 -9.38 -7.48
C GLN A 48 -12.63 -9.22 -5.95
N SER A 49 -11.75 -9.97 -5.27
CA SER A 49 -11.69 -9.88 -3.81
C SER A 49 -11.10 -8.55 -3.34
N THR A 50 -10.27 -7.92 -4.15
CA THR A 50 -9.76 -6.56 -3.91
C THR A 50 -10.87 -5.52 -4.09
N HIS A 51 -11.67 -5.62 -5.16
CA HIS A 51 -12.80 -4.70 -5.36
C HIS A 51 -13.81 -4.77 -4.22
N LYS A 52 -14.15 -6.00 -3.80
CA LYS A 52 -15.06 -6.21 -2.66
C LYS A 52 -14.49 -5.59 -1.38
N TYR A 53 -13.21 -5.81 -1.09
CA TYR A 53 -12.55 -5.25 0.08
C TYR A 53 -12.55 -3.71 0.07
N VAL A 54 -12.23 -3.09 -1.06
CA VAL A 54 -12.25 -1.62 -1.22
C VAL A 54 -13.68 -1.07 -1.04
N SER A 55 -14.69 -1.72 -1.63
CA SER A 55 -16.09 -1.34 -1.44
C SER A 55 -16.53 -1.41 0.02
N GLU A 56 -16.13 -2.47 0.74
CA GLU A 56 -16.42 -2.62 2.18
C GLU A 56 -15.72 -1.53 3.02
N LEU A 57 -14.48 -1.16 2.68
CA LEU A 57 -13.74 -0.08 3.35
C LEU A 57 -14.36 1.30 3.12
N LEU A 58 -14.93 1.55 1.93
CA LEU A 58 -15.64 2.80 1.63
C LEU A 58 -16.91 2.94 2.46
N GLY A 59 -17.51 1.82 2.85
CA GLY A 59 -18.72 1.80 3.65
C GLY A 59 -19.98 2.10 2.84
N LYS A 60 -21.03 2.54 3.54
CA LYS A 60 -22.35 2.78 2.96
C LYS A 60 -22.78 4.23 3.17
N GLU A 61 -23.51 4.74 2.20
CA GLU A 61 -24.22 6.01 2.30
C GLU A 61 -25.73 5.77 2.46
N THR A 62 -26.41 6.72 3.06
CA THR A 62 -27.87 6.70 3.15
C THR A 62 -28.44 7.39 1.94
N ILE A 63 -29.26 6.69 1.17
CA ILE A 63 -30.01 7.26 0.05
C ILE A 63 -31.50 7.33 0.38
N ASP A 64 -32.09 8.47 0.07
CA ASP A 64 -33.54 8.67 0.15
C ASP A 64 -34.17 8.26 -1.17
N THR A 65 -34.93 7.19 -1.13
CA THR A 65 -35.67 6.71 -2.32
C THR A 65 -37.14 7.09 -2.18
N ASN A 66 -37.60 8.02 -3.03
CA ASN A 66 -38.99 8.42 -3.11
C ASN A 66 -39.70 7.60 -4.21
N THR A 67 -40.59 6.74 -3.82
CA THR A 67 -41.42 6.00 -4.79
C THR A 67 -42.80 6.67 -4.87
N TYR A 68 -43.13 7.17 -6.06
CA TYR A 68 -44.41 7.77 -6.35
C TYR A 68 -45.35 6.73 -6.98
N GLY A 69 -46.41 6.34 -6.27
CA GLY A 69 -47.45 5.52 -6.79
C GLY A 69 -48.68 6.38 -7.18
N LYS A 70 -49.03 6.42 -8.49
CA LYS A 70 -50.24 7.05 -8.97
C LYS A 70 -51.20 5.97 -9.43
N SER A 71 -52.29 5.76 -8.72
CA SER A 71 -53.39 4.90 -9.16
C SER A 71 -54.42 5.75 -9.92
N SER A 72 -54.67 5.38 -11.18
CA SER A 72 -55.69 6.01 -12.05
C SER A 72 -56.99 5.22 -11.97
N GLY A 73 -57.86 5.61 -11.03
CA GLY A 73 -59.21 5.05 -10.88
C GLY A 73 -60.17 6.14 -10.41
N ARG A 74 -61.50 5.84 -10.40
CA ARG A 74 -62.57 6.79 -10.05
C ARG A 74 -62.47 7.36 -8.62
N SER A 75 -61.56 6.84 -7.80
CA SER A 75 -61.10 7.34 -6.50
C SER A 75 -59.59 7.33 -6.51
N GLY A 76 -58.98 8.31 -7.21
CA GLY A 76 -57.52 8.40 -7.34
C GLY A 76 -56.87 8.54 -5.98
N ASN A 77 -56.05 7.57 -5.60
CA ASN A 77 -55.25 7.61 -4.39
C ASN A 77 -53.81 7.95 -4.75
N TYR A 78 -53.27 9.01 -4.12
CA TYR A 78 -51.89 9.42 -4.25
C TYR A 78 -51.13 8.92 -3.02
N SER A 79 -50.19 8.01 -3.22
CA SER A 79 -49.36 7.48 -2.16
C SER A 79 -47.92 7.86 -2.43
N THR A 80 -47.31 8.60 -1.51
CA THR A 80 -45.87 8.88 -1.51
C THR A 80 -45.25 7.98 -0.44
N ASN A 81 -44.38 7.08 -0.83
CA ASN A 81 -43.65 6.24 0.10
C ASN A 81 -42.22 6.71 0.18
N TYR A 82 -41.81 7.14 1.38
CA TYR A 82 -40.44 7.52 1.67
C TYR A 82 -39.71 6.29 2.22
N GLN A 83 -38.74 5.82 1.51
CA GLN A 83 -37.89 4.71 1.95
C GLN A 83 -36.43 5.19 2.05
N ILE A 84 -35.89 5.08 3.25
CA ILE A 84 -34.46 5.31 3.51
C ILE A 84 -33.76 3.98 3.38
N SER A 85 -32.79 3.89 2.47
CA SER A 85 -32.01 2.68 2.24
C SER A 85 -30.51 2.99 2.28
N GLY A 86 -29.73 2.06 2.86
CA GLY A 86 -28.27 2.13 2.82
C GLY A 86 -27.75 1.53 1.51
N ARG A 87 -26.98 2.30 0.75
CA ARG A 87 -26.26 1.82 -0.44
C ARG A 87 -24.77 1.84 -0.17
N GLU A 88 -24.02 0.89 -0.72
CA GLU A 88 -22.55 0.98 -0.76
C GLU A 88 -22.14 2.26 -1.48
N LEU A 89 -21.19 3.02 -0.93
CA LEU A 89 -20.72 4.28 -1.52
C LEU A 89 -20.20 4.05 -2.94
N LEU A 90 -19.41 2.99 -3.15
CA LEU A 90 -19.10 2.41 -4.45
C LEU A 90 -19.31 0.90 -4.34
N THR A 91 -20.12 0.33 -5.23
CA THR A 91 -20.25 -1.12 -5.34
C THR A 91 -18.95 -1.74 -5.88
N PRO A 92 -18.70 -3.05 -5.67
CA PRO A 92 -17.52 -3.71 -6.24
C PRO A 92 -17.37 -3.55 -7.75
N ASP A 93 -18.51 -3.48 -8.47
CA ASP A 93 -18.52 -3.25 -9.92
C ASP A 93 -18.13 -1.82 -10.26
N GLU A 94 -18.57 -0.84 -9.50
CA GLU A 94 -18.18 0.56 -9.67
C GLU A 94 -16.70 0.75 -9.33
N VAL A 95 -16.17 0.09 -8.30
CA VAL A 95 -14.73 0.05 -7.99
C VAL A 95 -13.93 -0.54 -9.15
N ARG A 96 -14.41 -1.63 -9.78
CA ARG A 96 -13.79 -2.23 -10.95
C ARG A 96 -13.76 -1.30 -12.16
N MET A 97 -14.81 -0.49 -12.33
CA MET A 97 -14.96 0.45 -13.45
C MET A 97 -14.34 1.82 -13.18
N LEU A 98 -13.70 2.00 -12.03
CA LEU A 98 -13.01 3.26 -11.70
C LEU A 98 -12.00 3.59 -12.78
N ASP A 99 -12.07 4.83 -13.29
CA ASP A 99 -11.11 5.31 -14.30
C ASP A 99 -9.68 5.20 -13.76
N ASN A 100 -8.79 4.68 -14.61
CA ASN A 100 -7.40 4.42 -14.22
C ASN A 100 -6.61 5.68 -13.82
N GLN A 101 -7.10 6.87 -14.10
CA GLN A 101 -6.48 8.12 -13.64
C GLN A 101 -6.69 8.39 -12.14
N TYR A 102 -7.66 7.72 -11.49
CA TYR A 102 -7.96 7.93 -10.07
C TYR A 102 -7.27 6.90 -9.17
N ALA A 103 -7.02 7.32 -7.95
CA ALA A 103 -6.62 6.49 -6.83
C ALA A 103 -7.53 6.75 -5.64
N ILE A 104 -7.70 5.75 -4.76
CA ILE A 104 -8.44 5.90 -3.51
C ILE A 104 -7.45 5.69 -2.36
N LEU A 105 -7.34 6.67 -1.49
CA LEU A 105 -6.48 6.65 -0.31
C LEU A 105 -7.33 6.52 0.95
N PHE A 106 -7.01 5.53 1.77
CA PHE A 106 -7.56 5.32 3.09
C PHE A 106 -6.49 5.62 4.12
N ILE A 107 -6.78 6.49 5.07
CA ILE A 107 -5.90 6.83 6.19
C ILE A 107 -6.68 6.51 7.47
N ARG A 108 -6.05 5.85 8.43
CA ARG A 108 -6.68 5.53 9.70
C ARG A 108 -7.16 6.78 10.42
N GLY A 109 -8.46 6.83 10.74
CA GLY A 109 -9.08 7.96 11.42
C GLY A 109 -9.59 9.06 10.51
N GLU A 110 -9.36 8.98 9.20
CA GLU A 110 -9.80 9.94 8.21
C GLU A 110 -10.83 9.35 7.24
N ARG A 111 -11.56 10.21 6.56
CA ARG A 111 -12.46 9.80 5.49
C ARG A 111 -11.64 9.39 4.26
N PRO A 112 -12.10 8.39 3.49
CA PRO A 112 -11.46 8.03 2.25
C PRO A 112 -11.39 9.23 1.28
N VAL A 113 -10.28 9.35 0.58
CA VAL A 113 -10.06 10.40 -0.41
C VAL A 113 -9.84 9.76 -1.77
N MET A 114 -10.56 10.24 -2.79
CA MET A 114 -10.35 9.88 -4.19
C MET A 114 -9.74 11.08 -4.92
N ASP A 115 -8.59 10.87 -5.57
CA ASP A 115 -7.87 11.91 -6.27
C ASP A 115 -7.15 11.35 -7.50
N PHE A 116 -6.64 12.23 -8.34
CA PHE A 116 -5.86 11.85 -9.51
C PHE A 116 -4.53 11.24 -9.11
N LYS A 117 -4.14 10.19 -9.83
CA LYS A 117 -2.79 9.66 -9.73
C LYS A 117 -1.78 10.71 -10.16
N TYR A 118 -0.64 10.75 -9.46
CA TYR A 118 0.44 11.62 -9.83
C TYR A 118 1.03 11.21 -11.20
N ASP A 119 1.20 12.20 -12.07
CA ASP A 119 1.84 12.00 -13.36
C ASP A 119 3.36 11.86 -13.16
N ILE A 120 3.86 10.65 -13.29
CA ILE A 120 5.27 10.30 -13.08
C ILE A 120 6.19 11.10 -14.01
N LEU A 121 5.70 11.46 -15.21
CA LEU A 121 6.49 12.24 -16.18
C LEU A 121 6.76 13.68 -15.72
N LYS A 122 6.01 14.16 -14.74
CA LYS A 122 6.24 15.47 -14.10
C LYS A 122 7.19 15.41 -12.90
N HIS A 123 7.65 14.21 -12.53
CA HIS A 123 8.54 14.08 -11.38
C HIS A 123 9.92 14.68 -11.67
N PRO A 124 10.53 15.45 -10.73
CA PRO A 124 11.85 16.08 -10.96
C PRO A 124 12.93 15.08 -11.38
N ASN A 125 12.86 13.85 -10.86
CA ASN A 125 13.84 12.80 -11.13
C ASN A 125 13.50 11.94 -12.37
N VAL A 126 12.51 12.30 -13.17
CA VAL A 126 12.16 11.54 -14.38
C VAL A 126 13.36 11.34 -15.32
N ALA A 127 14.23 12.35 -15.39
CA ALA A 127 15.45 12.29 -16.20
C ALA A 127 16.44 11.16 -15.80
N LEU A 128 16.27 10.59 -14.59
CA LEU A 128 17.06 9.46 -14.07
C LEU A 128 16.43 8.10 -14.38
N THR A 129 15.25 8.08 -14.98
CA THR A 129 14.50 6.86 -15.33
C THR A 129 14.56 6.58 -16.83
N THR A 130 14.19 5.38 -17.25
CA THR A 130 14.08 5.00 -18.66
C THR A 130 13.10 5.90 -19.41
N ASP A 131 12.01 6.33 -18.77
CA ASP A 131 11.02 7.24 -19.36
C ASP A 131 11.63 8.62 -19.63
N GLY A 132 12.58 9.06 -18.80
CA GLY A 132 13.38 10.27 -18.99
C GLY A 132 14.60 10.06 -19.90
N LYS A 133 14.70 8.91 -20.59
CA LYS A 133 15.82 8.55 -21.49
C LYS A 133 17.17 8.38 -20.79
N ALA A 134 17.17 8.05 -19.49
CA ALA A 134 18.41 7.64 -18.83
C ALA A 134 18.95 6.35 -19.46
N SER A 135 20.27 6.22 -19.50
CA SER A 135 20.90 4.96 -19.91
C SER A 135 20.56 3.84 -18.94
N ALA A 136 20.39 2.62 -19.46
CA ALA A 136 20.14 1.46 -18.63
C ALA A 136 21.26 1.27 -17.58
N TYR A 137 20.86 0.91 -16.35
CA TYR A 137 21.82 0.62 -15.30
C TYR A 137 22.65 -0.61 -15.66
N LYS A 138 23.97 -0.47 -15.62
CA LYS A 138 24.89 -1.60 -15.85
C LYS A 138 25.39 -2.11 -14.50
N HIS A 139 25.05 -3.35 -14.17
CA HIS A 139 25.58 -4.02 -12.98
C HIS A 139 27.10 -4.18 -13.07
N GLY A 140 27.82 -3.89 -11.98
CA GLY A 140 29.27 -4.07 -11.89
C GLY A 140 30.11 -2.85 -12.26
N GLU A 141 29.55 -1.84 -12.91
CA GLU A 141 30.20 -0.54 -13.06
C GLU A 141 29.82 0.36 -11.88
N VAL A 142 30.43 0.13 -10.72
CA VAL A 142 30.28 1.05 -9.59
C VAL A 142 31.11 2.29 -9.92
N THR A 143 30.53 3.23 -10.63
CA THR A 143 31.03 4.60 -10.65
C THR A 143 30.70 5.14 -9.26
N VAL A 144 31.61 4.97 -8.32
CA VAL A 144 31.54 5.62 -7.02
C VAL A 144 31.73 7.11 -7.29
N LYS A 145 30.69 7.78 -7.71
CA LYS A 145 30.57 9.19 -7.45
C LYS A 145 30.46 9.26 -5.93
N HIS A 146 31.54 9.69 -5.29
CA HIS A 146 31.51 10.08 -3.89
C HIS A 146 30.39 11.11 -3.73
N SER A 147 29.14 10.68 -3.56
CA SER A 147 28.21 11.45 -2.81
C SER A 147 28.82 11.45 -1.41
N SER A 148 29.39 12.58 -1.01
CA SER A 148 29.74 12.80 0.37
C SER A 148 28.49 12.54 1.19
N ILE A 149 28.36 11.32 1.69
CA ILE A 149 27.48 11.04 2.79
C ILE A 149 28.06 11.93 3.87
N SER A 150 27.38 13.04 4.15
CA SER A 150 27.66 13.82 5.33
C SER A 150 27.23 12.93 6.49
N VAL A 151 28.12 12.03 6.88
CA VAL A 151 28.03 11.38 8.17
C VAL A 151 28.03 12.56 9.13
N LEU A 152 26.93 12.79 9.80
CA LEU A 152 26.87 13.67 10.95
C LEU A 152 27.99 13.18 11.86
N SER A 153 29.11 13.86 11.80
CA SER A 153 30.23 13.59 12.69
C SER A 153 29.79 14.01 14.09
N LEU A 154 29.19 13.07 14.80
CA LEU A 154 29.17 13.12 16.24
C LEU A 154 30.67 13.19 16.64
N ASN A 155 31.11 14.41 16.97
CA ASN A 155 32.39 14.77 17.54
C ASN A 155 33.42 13.65 17.58
N ALA A 156 34.17 13.48 16.48
CA ALA A 156 35.26 12.51 16.36
C ALA A 156 36.50 12.89 17.23
N LYS A 157 36.32 13.68 18.29
CA LYS A 157 37.40 14.11 19.17
C LYS A 157 37.68 13.19 20.36
N GLU A 158 36.90 12.12 20.54
CA GLU A 158 37.00 11.25 21.71
C GLU A 158 37.01 9.74 21.42
N LEU A 159 37.26 9.33 20.19
CA LEU A 159 37.49 7.92 19.93
C LEU A 159 39.02 7.66 19.95
N PRO A 160 39.48 6.73 20.80
CA PRO A 160 40.89 6.30 20.74
C PRO A 160 41.13 5.69 19.36
N GLU A 161 42.33 5.95 18.79
CA GLU A 161 42.78 5.32 17.56
C GLU A 161 42.87 3.80 17.79
N GLU A 162 41.78 3.07 17.61
CA GLU A 162 41.82 1.63 17.48
C GLU A 162 42.31 1.30 16.07
N ASN A 163 43.51 0.71 16.03
CA ASN A 163 44.08 0.07 14.85
C ASN A 163 43.10 -1.00 14.36
N TYR A 164 42.25 -0.68 13.39
CA TYR A 164 41.50 -1.69 12.67
C TYR A 164 42.47 -2.44 11.76
N GLY A 165 43.04 -3.54 12.30
CA GLY A 165 43.68 -4.55 11.49
C GLY A 165 42.70 -5.05 10.43
N GLU A 166 43.22 -5.39 9.27
CA GLU A 166 42.44 -5.96 8.15
C GLU A 166 41.46 -7.03 8.67
N THR A 167 40.18 -6.71 8.72
CA THR A 167 39.16 -7.68 9.04
C THR A 167 38.95 -8.56 7.81
N THR A 168 39.58 -9.73 7.83
CA THR A 168 39.35 -10.79 6.89
C THR A 168 37.97 -11.39 7.23
N TYR A 169 36.97 -11.21 6.38
CA TYR A 169 35.70 -11.89 6.53
C TYR A 169 35.85 -13.29 5.95
N GLU A 170 35.80 -14.32 6.78
CA GLU A 170 35.58 -15.68 6.31
C GLU A 170 34.11 -15.86 5.99
N LEU A 171 33.80 -16.21 4.74
CA LEU A 171 32.47 -16.63 4.37
C LEU A 171 32.21 -18.00 5.03
N LEU A 172 31.19 -18.05 5.89
CA LEU A 172 30.72 -19.30 6.48
C LEU A 172 30.34 -20.26 5.36
N SER A 173 30.84 -21.48 5.40
CA SER A 173 30.47 -22.54 4.47
C SER A 173 29.09 -23.12 4.84
N ASP A 174 28.42 -23.77 3.88
CA ASP A 174 27.13 -24.40 4.11
C ASP A 174 27.18 -25.44 5.24
N GLU A 175 28.34 -25.98 5.55
CA GLU A 175 28.57 -26.94 6.65
C GLU A 175 28.45 -26.29 8.03
N ASP A 176 28.72 -25.00 8.15
CA ASP A 176 28.61 -24.27 9.43
C ASP A 176 27.16 -24.06 9.87
N PHE A 177 26.18 -24.21 8.94
CA PHE A 177 24.77 -24.13 9.21
C PHE A 177 24.11 -25.45 9.62
N GLU A 178 24.78 -26.60 9.44
CA GLU A 178 24.22 -27.94 9.75
C GLU A 178 24.36 -28.35 11.21
N VAL A 179 25.19 -27.67 12.00
CA VAL A 179 25.51 -28.09 13.39
C VAL A 179 24.36 -27.84 14.39
N ASN A 180 23.34 -27.09 14.04
CA ASN A 180 22.27 -26.69 14.99
C ASN A 180 20.95 -27.46 14.86
N LYS A 181 20.89 -28.60 14.17
CA LYS A 181 19.66 -29.41 14.08
C LYS A 181 19.44 -30.43 15.22
N ASN A 182 20.32 -30.50 16.21
CA ASN A 182 20.25 -31.51 17.27
C ASN A 182 20.03 -30.95 18.69
N ILE A 183 19.36 -29.81 18.82
CA ILE A 183 18.87 -29.35 20.13
C ILE A 183 17.39 -29.01 19.99
N TYR A 184 16.55 -30.08 20.08
CA TYR A 184 15.24 -30.16 20.73
C TYR A 184 14.70 -31.57 20.58
#